data_f15a012fc8700cfe86f4a2ef772d0b66
#
_entry.id   f15a012fc8700cfe86f4a2ef772d0b66
#
_cell.length_a   1.000
_cell.length_b   1.000
_cell.length_c   1.000
_cell.angle_alpha   90.00
_cell.angle_beta   90.00
_cell.angle_gamma   90.00
#
_symmetry.space_group_name_H-M   'P 1'
#
loop_
_entity.id
_entity.type
_entity.pdbx_description
1 polymer ?
#
loop_
_entity_poly.entity_id
_entity_poly.type
_entity_poly.pdbx_seq_one_letter_code
_entity_poly.pdbx_strand_id
1 'polypeptide(L)'
;MKSCPFGLCRLGLRAICALLLLGTISVGKADPSINVWLSAEFENGWPVEGNSNRFGCNDKIYAVIDLLELEGGAHRLQADWTDPGGKIREHVDYPFNSAGSTRITIWLKLHPPKGSALFSFFNPAMGMDDFIGLWELAIRVDDDTRFNTEFEVLC
;
A
#
# COMPACT_ATOMS: atom_id res chain seq x y z
N MET A 1 64.83 -50.92 -51.63
CA MET A 1 64.31 -52.24 -51.26
C MET A 1 63.60 -52.12 -49.92
N LYS A 2 62.34 -52.48 -49.89
CA LYS A 2 61.55 -53.01 -48.75
C LYS A 2 61.47 -52.10 -47.51
N SER A 3 60.43 -51.86 -46.89
CA SER A 3 58.98 -52.20 -46.91
C SER A 3 58.41 -51.62 -45.63
N CYS A 4 57.24 -51.07 -45.74
CA CYS A 4 56.36 -50.83 -44.59
C CYS A 4 56.17 -52.14 -43.78
N PRO A 5 55.64 -52.13 -42.54
CA PRO A 5 54.29 -51.65 -42.32
C PRO A 5 53.91 -51.24 -40.87
N PHE A 6 52.69 -50.74 -40.82
CA PHE A 6 51.69 -50.95 -39.80
C PHE A 6 52.05 -50.54 -38.36
N GLY A 7 51.25 -49.88 -37.68
CA GLY A 7 49.80 -49.78 -37.59
C GLY A 7 49.37 -48.96 -36.39
N LEU A 8 48.24 -48.47 -36.57
CA LEU A 8 47.15 -48.32 -35.59
C LEU A 8 47.44 -47.85 -34.18
N CYS A 9 46.98 -46.75 -33.79
CA CYS A 9 45.69 -46.75 -33.09
C CYS A 9 45.25 -45.29 -32.82
N ARG A 10 44.28 -44.88 -33.59
CA ARG A 10 43.51 -43.69 -33.23
C ARG A 10 42.54 -44.08 -32.11
N LEU A 11 42.87 -43.84 -30.90
CA LEU A 11 41.86 -43.74 -29.85
C LEU A 11 41.38 -42.31 -29.78
N GLY A 12 40.21 -42.12 -30.32
CA GLY A 12 39.45 -40.88 -30.22
C GLY A 12 39.02 -40.67 -28.77
N LEU A 13 39.66 -39.71 -28.12
CA LEU A 13 39.21 -39.17 -26.84
C LEU A 13 38.03 -38.24 -27.13
N ARG A 14 36.81 -38.77 -27.09
CA ARG A 14 35.60 -37.99 -27.12
C ARG A 14 35.53 -37.26 -25.77
N ALA A 15 35.97 -36.00 -25.76
CA ALA A 15 35.68 -35.07 -24.69
C ALA A 15 34.17 -34.83 -24.68
N ILE A 16 33.48 -35.48 -23.76
CA ILE A 16 32.06 -35.19 -23.42
C ILE A 16 32.13 -33.90 -22.64
N CYS A 17 31.90 -32.77 -23.33
CA CYS A 17 31.64 -31.48 -22.73
C CYS A 17 30.23 -31.53 -22.14
N ALA A 18 30.11 -32.00 -20.89
CA ALA A 18 28.87 -31.90 -20.14
C ALA A 18 28.68 -30.41 -19.77
N LEU A 19 27.93 -29.70 -20.60
CA LEU A 19 27.46 -28.35 -20.31
C LEU A 19 26.47 -28.45 -19.13
N LEU A 20 26.95 -28.25 -17.92
CA LEU A 20 26.13 -28.01 -16.75
C LEU A 20 25.46 -26.63 -16.95
N LEU A 21 24.26 -26.64 -17.52
CA LEU A 21 23.31 -25.52 -17.46
C LEU A 21 22.88 -25.36 -16.00
N LEU A 22 23.66 -24.60 -15.24
CA LEU A 22 23.22 -24.05 -13.96
C LEU A 22 22.12 -23.04 -14.28
N GLY A 23 20.87 -23.55 -14.35
CA GLY A 23 19.71 -22.72 -14.37
C GLY A 23 19.68 -21.90 -13.08
N THR A 24 19.97 -20.61 -13.16
CA THR A 24 19.72 -19.67 -12.07
C THR A 24 18.20 -19.61 -11.92
N ILE A 25 17.69 -20.28 -10.90
CA ILE A 25 16.30 -20.09 -10.47
C ILE A 25 16.26 -18.67 -9.88
N SER A 26 15.81 -17.70 -10.66
CA SER A 26 15.46 -16.40 -10.13
C SER A 26 14.25 -16.63 -9.23
N VAL A 27 14.44 -16.63 -7.93
CA VAL A 27 13.35 -16.53 -6.98
C VAL A 27 12.75 -15.15 -7.24
N GLY A 28 11.61 -15.14 -7.94
CA GLY A 28 10.84 -13.92 -8.14
C GLY A 28 10.45 -13.41 -6.76
N LYS A 29 10.97 -12.23 -6.42
CA LYS A 29 10.55 -11.51 -5.23
C LYS A 29 9.11 -11.08 -5.50
N ALA A 30 8.20 -11.44 -4.61
CA ALA A 30 6.84 -10.93 -4.68
C ALA A 30 6.85 -9.42 -4.42
N ASP A 31 6.14 -8.66 -5.22
CA ASP A 31 6.02 -7.23 -5.02
C ASP A 31 5.12 -6.95 -3.81
N PRO A 32 5.47 -6.00 -2.94
CA PRO A 32 4.65 -5.65 -1.79
C PRO A 32 3.27 -5.16 -2.25
N SER A 33 2.23 -5.63 -1.57
CA SER A 33 0.86 -5.24 -1.84
C SER A 33 0.21 -4.55 -0.65
N ILE A 34 -0.66 -3.58 -0.94
CA ILE A 34 -1.43 -2.83 0.04
C ILE A 34 -2.91 -3.12 -0.18
N ASN A 35 -3.59 -3.59 0.88
CA ASN A 35 -5.04 -3.67 0.95
C ASN A 35 -5.54 -2.67 1.99
N VAL A 36 -6.54 -1.87 1.61
CA VAL A 36 -7.12 -0.86 2.52
C VAL A 36 -8.62 -0.97 2.52
N TRP A 37 -9.21 -0.92 3.69
CA TRP A 37 -10.63 -0.77 3.87
C TRP A 37 -10.93 0.27 4.95
N LEU A 38 -12.09 0.94 4.83
CA LEU A 38 -12.52 2.00 5.71
C LEU A 38 -13.72 1.55 6.56
N SER A 39 -13.81 2.05 7.80
CA SER A 39 -14.93 1.79 8.69
C SER A 39 -15.17 2.98 9.62
N ALA A 40 -16.43 3.24 9.96
CA ALA A 40 -16.80 4.11 11.08
C ALA A 40 -17.18 3.31 12.33
N GLU A 41 -17.33 1.99 12.20
CA GLU A 41 -17.74 1.10 13.28
C GLU A 41 -16.51 0.53 14.00
N PHE A 42 -16.63 0.45 15.33
CA PHE A 42 -15.54 -0.02 16.18
C PHE A 42 -16.13 -0.88 17.29
N GLU A 43 -15.82 -2.17 17.27
CA GLU A 43 -16.30 -3.14 18.25
C GLU A 43 -15.15 -3.93 18.85
N ASN A 44 -15.26 -4.23 20.15
CA ASN A 44 -14.27 -5.06 20.87
C ASN A 44 -12.81 -4.62 20.73
N GLY A 45 -12.57 -3.32 20.54
CA GLY A 45 -11.22 -2.78 20.40
C GLY A 45 -10.67 -2.78 18.96
N TRP A 46 -11.50 -3.13 17.96
CA TRP A 46 -11.09 -3.20 16.55
C TRP A 46 -12.12 -2.56 15.62
N PRO A 47 -11.71 -1.96 14.50
CA PRO A 47 -12.63 -1.57 13.45
C PRO A 47 -13.37 -2.81 12.90
N VAL A 48 -14.68 -2.66 12.74
CA VAL A 48 -15.52 -3.71 12.13
C VAL A 48 -15.24 -3.74 10.64
N GLU A 49 -14.93 -4.92 10.12
CA GLU A 49 -14.68 -5.10 8.70
C GLU A 49 -15.96 -4.77 7.91
N GLY A 50 -15.89 -3.73 7.12
CA GLY A 50 -16.97 -3.26 6.27
C GLY A 50 -16.37 -2.40 5.17
N ASN A 51 -16.94 -2.48 4.00
CA ASN A 51 -16.49 -1.63 2.89
C ASN A 51 -17.42 -0.42 2.80
N SER A 52 -17.43 0.40 3.84
CA SER A 52 -18.16 1.67 3.81
C SER A 52 -17.31 2.71 3.11
N ASN A 53 -17.87 3.33 2.09
CA ASN A 53 -17.29 4.49 1.42
C ASN A 53 -18.10 5.77 1.68
N ARG A 54 -19.06 5.74 2.65
CA ARG A 54 -19.88 6.87 3.03
C ARG A 54 -19.88 7.06 4.53
N PHE A 55 -19.61 8.28 4.96
CA PHE A 55 -19.46 8.64 6.36
C PHE A 55 -20.20 9.93 6.69
N GLY A 56 -20.69 10.02 7.93
CA GLY A 56 -21.28 11.24 8.46
C GLY A 56 -20.23 12.27 8.86
N CYS A 57 -20.60 13.55 8.88
CA CYS A 57 -19.67 14.65 9.18
C CYS A 57 -19.03 14.61 10.58
N ASN A 58 -19.57 13.83 11.50
CA ASN A 58 -19.05 13.70 12.85
C ASN A 58 -18.41 12.34 13.10
N ASP A 59 -18.27 11.51 12.08
CA ASP A 59 -17.74 10.19 12.23
C ASP A 59 -16.24 10.20 12.54
N LYS A 60 -15.80 9.13 13.13
CA LYS A 60 -14.41 8.77 13.21
C LYS A 60 -14.19 7.64 12.20
N ILE A 61 -13.41 7.93 11.18
CA ILE A 61 -13.13 7.00 10.09
C ILE A 61 -11.83 6.29 10.42
N TYR A 62 -11.87 4.97 10.46
CA TYR A 62 -10.70 4.11 10.59
C TYR A 62 -10.30 3.61 9.20
N ALA A 63 -9.02 3.70 8.88
CA ALA A 63 -8.43 3.02 7.74
C ALA A 63 -7.58 1.86 8.27
N VAL A 64 -7.95 0.65 7.90
CA VAL A 64 -7.17 -0.55 8.18
C VAL A 64 -6.37 -0.88 6.94
N ILE A 65 -5.06 -0.95 7.12
CA ILE A 65 -4.08 -1.09 6.06
C ILE A 65 -3.37 -2.42 6.27
N ASP A 66 -3.62 -3.37 5.38
CA ASP A 66 -2.92 -4.64 5.34
C ASP A 66 -1.77 -4.55 4.33
N LEU A 67 -0.58 -4.64 4.85
CA LEU A 67 0.66 -4.65 4.08
C LEU A 67 1.13 -6.10 3.99
N LEU A 68 1.24 -6.61 2.77
CA LEU A 68 1.61 -7.99 2.51
C LEU A 68 2.93 -8.05 1.74
N GLU A 69 3.72 -9.08 2.00
CA GLU A 69 4.95 -9.39 1.29
C GLU A 69 6.03 -8.30 1.38
N LEU A 70 5.98 -7.49 2.46
CA LEU A 70 7.05 -6.56 2.76
C LEU A 70 8.34 -7.31 3.12
N GLU A 71 9.47 -6.72 2.78
CA GLU A 71 10.76 -7.19 3.30
C GLU A 71 10.77 -7.13 4.84
N GLY A 72 11.60 -7.96 5.46
CA GLY A 72 11.84 -7.84 6.90
C GLY A 72 12.69 -6.61 7.19
N GLY A 73 12.25 -5.78 8.14
CA GLY A 73 13.03 -4.61 8.54
C GLY A 73 12.20 -3.39 8.91
N ALA A 74 12.87 -2.26 8.95
CA ALA A 74 12.26 -0.97 9.26
C ALA A 74 11.64 -0.35 8.00
N HIS A 75 10.42 0.12 8.15
CA HIS A 75 9.61 0.74 7.11
C HIS A 75 8.98 2.02 7.60
N ARG A 76 8.43 2.81 6.68
CA ARG A 76 7.74 4.06 6.97
C ARG A 76 6.43 4.13 6.18
N LEU A 77 5.32 4.29 6.88
CA LEU A 77 4.01 4.55 6.30
C LEU A 77 3.72 6.05 6.38
N GLN A 78 3.32 6.63 5.27
CA GLN A 78 2.79 7.98 5.19
C GLN A 78 1.36 7.92 4.67
N ALA A 79 0.46 8.70 5.26
CA ALA A 79 -0.91 8.77 4.82
C ALA A 79 -1.42 10.21 4.89
N ASP A 80 -2.04 10.65 3.80
CA ASP A 80 -2.61 11.98 3.66
C ASP A 80 -4.12 11.86 3.47
N TRP A 81 -4.90 12.54 4.33
CA TRP A 81 -6.33 12.68 4.21
C TRP A 81 -6.65 14.04 3.60
N THR A 82 -7.21 14.05 2.41
CA THR A 82 -7.47 15.27 1.63
C THR A 82 -8.97 15.51 1.50
N ASP A 83 -9.41 16.71 1.78
CA ASP A 83 -10.81 17.12 1.65
C ASP A 83 -11.20 17.41 0.20
N PRO A 84 -12.51 17.61 -0.10
CA PRO A 84 -12.99 17.93 -1.44
C PRO A 84 -12.40 19.23 -2.02
N GLY A 85 -11.96 20.16 -1.18
CA GLY A 85 -11.27 21.38 -1.58
C GLY A 85 -9.79 21.18 -1.93
N GLY A 86 -9.28 19.95 -1.82
CA GLY A 86 -7.88 19.61 -2.11
C GLY A 86 -6.90 19.94 -0.98
N LYS A 87 -7.41 20.17 0.23
CA LYS A 87 -6.58 20.47 1.40
C LYS A 87 -6.32 19.21 2.21
N ILE A 88 -5.05 18.94 2.52
CA ILE A 88 -4.67 17.89 3.46
C ILE A 88 -5.15 18.31 4.85
N ARG A 89 -6.05 17.51 5.45
CA ARG A 89 -6.63 17.71 6.76
C ARG A 89 -5.89 17.00 7.87
N GLU A 90 -5.33 15.86 7.54
CA GLU A 90 -4.52 15.06 8.46
C GLU A 90 -3.38 14.43 7.67
N HIS A 91 -2.21 14.41 8.27
CA HIS A 91 -1.01 13.75 7.76
C HIS A 91 -0.50 12.80 8.84
N VAL A 92 -0.34 11.54 8.47
CA VAL A 92 0.24 10.51 9.32
C VAL A 92 1.61 10.13 8.77
N ASP A 93 2.59 10.08 9.65
CA ASP A 93 3.93 9.61 9.36
C ASP A 93 4.33 8.61 10.46
N TYR A 94 4.35 7.34 10.12
CA TYR A 94 4.45 6.25 11.08
C TYR A 94 5.59 5.28 10.73
N PRO A 95 6.69 5.28 11.49
CA PRO A 95 7.74 4.27 11.36
C PRO A 95 7.29 2.96 12.00
N PHE A 96 7.54 1.83 11.33
CA PHE A 96 7.21 0.51 11.83
C PHE A 96 8.24 -0.54 11.40
N ASN A 97 8.18 -1.71 11.99
CA ASN A 97 8.98 -2.87 11.57
C ASN A 97 8.03 -3.95 11.03
N SER A 98 8.42 -4.58 9.94
CA SER A 98 7.72 -5.71 9.36
C SER A 98 8.55 -6.98 9.40
N ALA A 99 7.86 -8.13 9.41
CA ALA A 99 8.43 -9.46 9.24
C ALA A 99 7.69 -10.23 8.11
N GLY A 100 7.27 -9.50 7.06
CA GLY A 100 6.56 -10.04 5.90
C GLY A 100 5.15 -9.48 5.73
N SER A 101 4.33 -9.50 6.79
CA SER A 101 2.98 -8.95 6.75
C SER A 101 2.72 -8.11 8.01
N THR A 102 2.06 -6.97 7.83
CA THR A 102 1.77 -6.05 8.93
C THR A 102 0.42 -5.40 8.71
N ARG A 103 -0.41 -5.32 9.76
CA ARG A 103 -1.65 -4.54 9.77
C ARG A 103 -1.45 -3.28 10.58
N ILE A 104 -1.77 -2.14 9.97
CA ILE A 104 -1.71 -0.83 10.62
C ILE A 104 -3.11 -0.23 10.56
N THR A 105 -3.56 0.37 11.67
CA THR A 105 -4.81 1.10 11.72
C THR A 105 -4.53 2.56 12.03
N ILE A 106 -4.95 3.43 11.12
CA ILE A 106 -4.95 4.87 11.29
C ILE A 106 -6.38 5.38 11.34
N TRP A 107 -6.61 6.61 11.76
CA TRP A 107 -7.95 7.16 11.84
C TRP A 107 -7.97 8.66 11.59
N LEU A 108 -9.09 9.13 11.04
CA LEU A 108 -9.45 10.54 10.91
C LEU A 108 -10.70 10.82 11.74
N LYS A 109 -10.69 11.84 12.59
CA LYS A 109 -11.89 12.36 13.22
C LYS A 109 -12.39 13.56 12.43
N LEU A 110 -13.55 13.40 11.82
CA LEU A 110 -14.17 14.49 11.10
C LEU A 110 -14.64 15.59 12.07
N HIS A 111 -14.33 16.82 11.73
CA HIS A 111 -14.75 18.01 12.46
C HIS A 111 -15.25 19.03 11.46
N PRO A 112 -16.58 19.15 11.28
CA PRO A 112 -17.13 20.16 10.38
C PRO A 112 -16.66 21.55 10.80
N PRO A 113 -16.39 22.44 9.85
CA PRO A 113 -15.98 23.80 10.14
C PRO A 113 -17.08 24.48 10.96
N LYS A 114 -16.68 25.05 12.08
CA LYS A 114 -17.59 25.90 12.88
C LYS A 114 -17.73 27.21 12.12
N GLY A 115 -18.88 27.43 11.48
CA GLY A 115 -19.20 28.74 10.93
C GLY A 115 -19.04 29.82 12.01
N SER A 116 -18.51 30.99 11.66
CA SER A 116 -18.53 32.10 12.61
C SER A 116 -19.99 32.42 12.96
N ALA A 117 -20.29 32.63 14.23
CA ALA A 117 -21.65 32.84 14.74
C ALA A 117 -22.45 33.91 14.00
N LEU A 118 -21.78 34.85 13.35
CA LEU A 118 -22.40 35.92 12.55
C LEU A 118 -22.79 35.47 11.13
N PHE A 119 -22.02 34.57 10.51
CA PHE A 119 -22.28 34.13 9.15
C PHE A 119 -23.21 32.90 9.08
N SER A 120 -23.23 32.05 10.12
CA SER A 120 -24.16 30.90 10.20
C SER A 120 -25.63 31.31 10.23
N PHE A 121 -25.95 32.56 10.62
CA PHE A 121 -27.30 33.10 10.57
C PHE A 121 -27.78 33.36 9.12
N PHE A 122 -26.87 33.66 8.21
CA PHE A 122 -27.20 34.02 6.83
C PHE A 122 -26.97 32.88 5.83
N ASN A 123 -26.02 32.00 6.10
CA ASN A 123 -25.78 30.82 5.27
C ASN A 123 -25.13 29.71 6.12
N PRO A 124 -25.95 28.79 6.65
CA PRO A 124 -25.44 27.68 7.47
C PRO A 124 -24.53 26.72 6.70
N ALA A 125 -24.57 26.71 5.37
CA ALA A 125 -23.72 25.88 4.51
C ALA A 125 -22.35 26.52 4.22
N MET A 126 -22.12 27.76 4.64
CA MET A 126 -20.89 28.47 4.34
C MET A 126 -19.67 27.80 5.00
N GLY A 127 -18.74 27.33 4.20
CA GLY A 127 -17.54 26.58 4.63
C GLY A 127 -17.77 25.08 4.70
N MET A 128 -18.96 24.56 4.35
CA MET A 128 -19.22 23.14 4.25
C MET A 128 -18.91 22.59 2.85
N ASP A 129 -18.86 23.47 1.84
CA ASP A 129 -18.62 23.07 0.45
C ASP A 129 -17.26 22.35 0.26
N ASP A 130 -16.24 22.77 1.02
CA ASP A 130 -14.92 22.12 1.02
C ASP A 130 -14.82 20.93 1.98
N PHE A 131 -15.92 20.58 2.65
CA PHE A 131 -15.94 19.53 3.67
C PHE A 131 -16.87 18.37 3.30
N ILE A 132 -18.03 18.67 2.72
CA ILE A 132 -19.00 17.69 2.24
C ILE A 132 -18.64 17.28 0.83
N GLY A 133 -18.54 15.98 0.56
CA GLY A 133 -18.25 15.45 -0.77
C GLY A 133 -17.18 14.38 -0.75
N LEU A 134 -16.43 14.30 -1.83
CA LEU A 134 -15.47 13.26 -2.07
C LEU A 134 -14.13 13.62 -1.43
N TRP A 135 -13.70 12.78 -0.49
CA TRP A 135 -12.41 12.84 0.17
C TRP A 135 -11.47 11.78 -0.42
N GLU A 136 -10.18 12.02 -0.33
CA GLU A 136 -9.15 11.09 -0.73
C GLU A 136 -8.27 10.68 0.46
N LEU A 137 -7.93 9.40 0.53
CA LEU A 137 -6.87 8.88 1.38
C LEU A 137 -5.75 8.35 0.49
N ALA A 138 -4.62 9.03 0.51
CA ALA A 138 -3.41 8.62 -0.17
C ALA A 138 -2.44 7.97 0.81
N ILE A 139 -1.99 6.75 0.53
CA ILE A 139 -1.06 5.99 1.38
C ILE A 139 0.21 5.71 0.59
N ARG A 140 1.35 5.85 1.26
CA ARG A 140 2.68 5.51 0.71
C ARG A 140 3.45 4.69 1.73
N VAL A 141 4.18 3.71 1.25
CA VAL A 141 5.11 2.92 2.06
C VAL A 141 6.47 3.00 1.40
N ASP A 142 7.48 3.49 2.14
CA ASP A 142 8.89 3.65 1.72
C ASP A 142 9.06 4.42 0.40
N ASP A 143 8.18 5.37 0.10
CA ASP A 143 8.15 6.16 -1.13
C ASP A 143 7.81 5.40 -2.43
N ASP A 144 7.85 4.08 -2.43
CA ASP A 144 7.69 3.25 -3.64
C ASP A 144 6.26 2.71 -3.81
N THR A 145 5.68 2.15 -2.77
CA THR A 145 4.35 1.53 -2.84
C THR A 145 3.29 2.55 -2.51
N ARG A 146 2.34 2.76 -3.45
CA ARG A 146 1.29 3.78 -3.34
C ARG A 146 -0.08 3.15 -3.47
N PHE A 147 -1.01 3.66 -2.68
CA PHE A 147 -2.42 3.28 -2.73
C PHE A 147 -3.27 4.52 -2.49
N ASN A 148 -4.31 4.71 -3.32
CA ASN A 148 -5.28 5.79 -3.16
C ASN A 148 -6.68 5.18 -3.08
N THR A 149 -7.50 5.71 -2.19
CA THR A 149 -8.92 5.40 -2.11
C THR A 149 -9.74 6.65 -1.84
N GLU A 150 -10.97 6.63 -2.30
CA GLU A 150 -11.90 7.74 -2.13
C GLU A 150 -13.08 7.32 -1.26
N PHE A 151 -13.63 8.27 -0.53
CA PHE A 151 -14.84 8.10 0.28
C PHE A 151 -15.65 9.39 0.32
N GLU A 152 -16.93 9.27 0.56
CA GLU A 152 -17.87 10.39 0.57
C GLU A 152 -18.25 10.78 2.00
N VAL A 153 -18.16 12.07 2.30
CA VAL A 153 -18.65 12.64 3.56
C VAL A 153 -19.97 13.35 3.32
N LEU A 154 -20.98 12.96 4.09
CA LEU A 154 -22.33 13.48 4.03
C LEU A 154 -22.72 14.09 5.39
N CYS A 155 -23.44 15.22 5.37
CA CYS A 155 -23.92 15.91 6.58
C CYS A 155 -25.46 15.92 6.67
#